data_ed2759a0b7ec34cf38fa6828394f5151
#
_entry.id   ed2759a0b7ec34cf38fa6828394f5151
#
_cell.length_a   1.000
_cell.length_b   1.000
_cell.length_c   1.000
_cell.angle_alpha   90.00
_cell.angle_beta   90.00
_cell.angle_gamma   90.00
#
_symmetry.space_group_name_H-M   'P 1'
#
loop_
_entity.id
_entity.type
_entity.pdbx_description
1 polymer ?
#
loop_
_entity_poly.entity_id
_entity_poly.type
_entity_poly.pdbx_seq_one_letter_code
_entity_poly.pdbx_strand_id
1 'polypeptide(L)'
;MNIQIIYSMLSRVLAASGAALLLPLLLSLYEQGPILPFLVPMLLSAVLSLFLKRKGAAIESSLTPREGTAITALSWIAVSLLYALPYWVSGSLSPLDSLVESISGLTGTGATVFTDLTCVPESLLFFRSLTHWLGGLGIIVFFVALFPQAGRGTVRMMQTESTGPTSSKALPRIRETARALFAVYAVFTSVCFLSYLLCGLSPLDALNHAFSTIATGGFSTRNESIAYYHDARLEMVIAFFMIISSANFGIYVEAWKRGVSVIWKDTEFRTYLSIVAIATVLMTLSLVLQGDASLLPALRETFFHAASISSTTGFVAADFDRWPDFCRFLLLLLILVGGCGGSTAGGMKVIRFILLGKSIFSLLKLHLHPRAVQAVSAGENRYSSDVLYRVLCFFFLYIMLAFLWAAIMMFDGLAFLDALGVSFSTMGSVGPAFGQFGATQTYAALPTLSKMVVCLSMLFGRLESITLMCIFIPSFWKRSGW
;
A
#
# COMPACT_ATOMS: atom_id res chain seq x y z
N MET A 1 -17.48 9.39 -22.33
CA MET A 1 -16.70 8.23 -21.85
C MET A 1 -16.85 7.09 -22.86
N ASN A 2 -15.75 6.52 -23.32
CA ASN A 2 -15.79 5.41 -24.28
C ASN A 2 -15.65 4.06 -23.53
N ILE A 3 -16.78 3.38 -23.37
CA ILE A 3 -16.85 2.11 -22.62
C ILE A 3 -16.03 1.00 -23.30
N GLN A 4 -15.90 1.03 -24.63
CA GLN A 4 -15.13 0.02 -25.37
C GLN A 4 -13.63 0.08 -25.03
N ILE A 5 -13.09 1.27 -24.75
CA ILE A 5 -11.70 1.43 -24.29
C ILE A 5 -11.54 0.82 -22.90
N ILE A 6 -12.53 1.04 -22.00
CA ILE A 6 -12.52 0.44 -20.68
C ILE A 6 -12.50 -1.08 -20.77
N TYR A 7 -13.33 -1.69 -21.63
CA TYR A 7 -13.33 -3.14 -21.85
C TYR A 7 -11.99 -3.65 -22.36
N SER A 8 -11.38 -2.96 -23.33
CA SER A 8 -10.07 -3.34 -23.87
C SER A 8 -8.96 -3.31 -22.83
N MET A 9 -8.93 -2.27 -21.97
CA MET A 9 -7.95 -2.16 -20.91
C MET A 9 -8.16 -3.19 -19.81
N LEU A 10 -9.41 -3.35 -19.34
CA LEU A 10 -9.77 -4.32 -18.32
C LEU A 10 -9.46 -5.76 -18.77
N SER A 11 -9.66 -6.08 -20.06
CA SER A 11 -9.30 -7.39 -20.62
C SER A 11 -7.80 -7.69 -20.47
N ARG A 12 -6.95 -6.69 -20.70
CA ARG A 12 -5.48 -6.85 -20.57
C ARG A 12 -5.08 -7.02 -19.11
N VAL A 13 -5.70 -6.24 -18.21
CA VAL A 13 -5.46 -6.36 -16.77
C VAL A 13 -5.79 -7.75 -16.28
N LEU A 14 -6.99 -8.27 -16.61
CA LEU A 14 -7.41 -9.61 -16.23
C LEU A 14 -6.52 -10.70 -16.82
N ALA A 15 -6.12 -10.57 -18.11
CA ALA A 15 -5.21 -11.54 -18.73
C ALA A 15 -3.88 -11.66 -17.99
N ALA A 16 -3.29 -10.53 -17.62
CA ALA A 16 -2.01 -10.53 -16.93
C ALA A 16 -2.16 -10.96 -15.45
N SER A 17 -3.25 -10.58 -14.78
CA SER A 17 -3.54 -11.07 -13.42
C SER A 17 -3.74 -12.59 -13.41
N GLY A 18 -4.43 -13.13 -14.43
CA GLY A 18 -4.54 -14.58 -14.62
C GLY A 18 -3.20 -15.26 -14.90
N ALA A 19 -2.34 -14.64 -15.72
CA ALA A 19 -1.00 -15.16 -15.99
C ALA A 19 -0.11 -15.17 -14.73
N ALA A 20 -0.26 -14.22 -13.82
CA ALA A 20 0.48 -14.21 -12.56
C ALA A 20 0.15 -15.41 -11.66
N LEU A 21 -1.06 -16.01 -11.77
CA LEU A 21 -1.45 -17.22 -11.06
C LEU A 21 -0.69 -18.48 -11.50
N LEU A 22 0.03 -18.41 -12.63
CA LEU A 22 0.91 -19.51 -13.05
C LEU A 22 2.02 -19.79 -12.03
N LEU A 23 2.54 -18.76 -11.36
CA LEU A 23 3.62 -18.93 -10.38
C LEU A 23 3.18 -19.77 -9.16
N PRO A 24 2.11 -19.42 -8.43
CA PRO A 24 1.62 -20.26 -7.33
C PRO A 24 1.06 -21.61 -7.82
N LEU A 25 0.54 -21.71 -9.05
CA LEU A 25 0.13 -22.98 -9.64
C LEU A 25 1.33 -23.93 -9.84
N LEU A 26 2.45 -23.42 -10.36
CA LEU A 26 3.66 -24.23 -10.52
C LEU A 26 4.23 -24.67 -9.18
N LEU A 27 4.20 -23.80 -8.16
CA LEU A 27 4.61 -24.16 -6.81
C LEU A 27 3.67 -25.24 -6.23
N SER A 28 2.37 -25.11 -6.41
CA SER A 28 1.38 -26.12 -5.96
C SER A 28 1.59 -27.47 -6.64
N LEU A 29 1.96 -27.49 -7.92
CA LEU A 29 2.31 -28.71 -8.63
C LEU A 29 3.59 -29.36 -8.06
N TYR A 30 4.60 -28.53 -7.73
CA TYR A 30 5.85 -29.01 -7.14
C TYR A 30 5.63 -29.61 -5.74
N GLU A 31 4.77 -29.02 -4.94
CA GLU A 31 4.39 -29.49 -3.59
C GLU A 31 3.39 -30.67 -3.61
N GLN A 32 2.89 -31.06 -4.79
CA GLN A 32 1.78 -32.00 -4.93
C GLN A 32 0.51 -31.54 -4.19
N GLY A 33 0.35 -30.22 -4.08
CA GLY A 33 -0.76 -29.56 -3.41
C GLY A 33 -2.01 -29.38 -4.29
N PRO A 34 -3.02 -28.63 -3.80
CA PRO A 34 -4.28 -28.42 -4.50
C PRO A 34 -4.10 -27.49 -5.72
N ILE A 35 -4.39 -27.98 -6.92
CA ILE A 35 -4.24 -27.25 -8.19
C ILE A 35 -5.46 -26.35 -8.47
N LEU A 36 -6.68 -26.80 -8.09
CA LEU A 36 -7.93 -26.10 -8.38
C LEU A 36 -7.99 -24.65 -7.92
N PRO A 37 -7.47 -24.28 -6.74
CA PRO A 37 -7.47 -22.90 -6.26
C PRO A 37 -6.85 -21.90 -7.23
N PHE A 38 -5.86 -22.30 -8.01
CA PHE A 38 -5.18 -21.42 -8.98
C PHE A 38 -5.68 -21.61 -10.41
N LEU A 39 -6.04 -22.85 -10.79
CA LEU A 39 -6.51 -23.17 -12.13
C LEU A 39 -7.87 -22.52 -12.45
N VAL A 40 -8.82 -22.59 -11.50
CA VAL A 40 -10.18 -22.04 -11.69
C VAL A 40 -10.15 -20.54 -11.94
N PRO A 41 -9.53 -19.68 -11.10
CA PRO A 41 -9.47 -18.25 -11.36
C PRO A 41 -8.62 -17.91 -12.60
N MET A 42 -7.61 -18.69 -12.93
CA MET A 42 -6.83 -18.51 -14.16
C MET A 42 -7.69 -18.72 -15.41
N LEU A 43 -8.47 -19.80 -15.47
CA LEU A 43 -9.40 -20.04 -16.57
C LEU A 43 -10.50 -18.99 -16.64
N LEU A 44 -11.08 -18.63 -15.50
CA LEU A 44 -12.09 -17.58 -15.42
C LEU A 44 -11.55 -16.24 -15.94
N SER A 45 -10.33 -15.86 -15.55
CA SER A 45 -9.68 -14.63 -16.03
C SER A 45 -9.46 -14.65 -17.54
N ALA A 46 -9.06 -15.81 -18.10
CA ALA A 46 -8.88 -15.98 -19.55
C ALA A 46 -10.20 -15.81 -20.31
N VAL A 47 -11.27 -16.44 -19.82
CA VAL A 47 -12.63 -16.34 -20.42
C VAL A 47 -13.12 -14.88 -20.37
N LEU A 48 -13.06 -14.25 -19.19
CA LEU A 48 -13.47 -12.84 -19.01
C LEU A 48 -12.64 -11.90 -19.87
N SER A 49 -11.33 -12.11 -19.94
CA SER A 49 -10.44 -11.32 -20.78
C SER A 49 -10.81 -11.44 -22.26
N LEU A 50 -11.03 -12.64 -22.77
CA LEU A 50 -11.44 -12.86 -24.17
C LEU A 50 -12.82 -12.23 -24.46
N PHE A 51 -13.77 -12.35 -23.55
CA PHE A 51 -15.09 -11.74 -23.67
C PHE A 51 -15.01 -10.21 -23.74
N LEU A 52 -14.25 -9.58 -22.81
CA LEU A 52 -14.06 -8.13 -22.80
C LEU A 52 -13.26 -7.65 -24.01
N LYS A 53 -12.27 -8.41 -24.46
CA LYS A 53 -11.50 -8.09 -25.67
C LYS A 53 -12.38 -8.05 -26.92
N ARG A 54 -13.35 -8.95 -27.04
CA ARG A 54 -14.32 -8.96 -28.17
C ARG A 54 -15.24 -7.75 -28.17
N LYS A 55 -15.56 -7.21 -26.99
CA LYS A 55 -16.42 -6.00 -26.84
C LYS A 55 -15.60 -4.69 -26.85
N GLY A 56 -14.30 -4.78 -26.70
CA GLY A 56 -13.39 -3.63 -26.70
C GLY A 56 -13.07 -3.13 -28.10
N ALA A 57 -12.72 -1.85 -28.23
CA ALA A 57 -12.20 -1.26 -29.46
C ALA A 57 -10.67 -1.16 -29.42
N ALA A 58 -10.06 -0.99 -30.60
CA ALA A 58 -8.65 -0.63 -30.68
C ALA A 58 -8.39 0.72 -30.00
N ILE A 59 -7.27 0.81 -29.26
CA ILE A 59 -6.93 2.03 -28.53
C ILE A 59 -6.19 2.97 -29.47
N GLU A 60 -6.94 3.68 -30.30
CA GLU A 60 -6.39 4.67 -31.24
C GLU A 60 -6.44 6.10 -30.69
N SER A 61 -7.27 6.35 -29.67
CA SER A 61 -7.49 7.69 -29.08
C SER A 61 -6.83 7.86 -27.71
N SER A 62 -6.51 9.11 -27.37
CA SER A 62 -5.99 9.46 -26.04
C SER A 62 -7.08 9.26 -24.98
N LEU A 63 -6.76 8.54 -23.89
CA LEU A 63 -7.65 8.39 -22.73
C LEU A 63 -7.94 9.73 -22.07
N THR A 64 -9.20 9.95 -21.73
CA THR A 64 -9.60 11.07 -20.88
C THR A 64 -9.27 10.76 -19.39
N PRO A 65 -9.10 11.78 -18.53
CA PRO A 65 -8.89 11.54 -17.09
C PRO A 65 -10.01 10.70 -16.45
N ARG A 66 -11.26 10.88 -16.89
CA ARG A 66 -12.41 10.10 -16.40
C ARG A 66 -12.30 8.62 -16.76
N GLU A 67 -11.88 8.31 -17.98
CA GLU A 67 -11.66 6.93 -18.42
C GLU A 67 -10.51 6.29 -17.64
N GLY A 68 -9.41 7.03 -17.40
CA GLY A 68 -8.31 6.58 -16.57
C GLY A 68 -8.77 6.20 -15.16
N THR A 69 -9.51 7.10 -14.49
CA THR A 69 -10.07 6.85 -13.14
C THR A 69 -10.99 5.61 -13.13
N ALA A 70 -11.90 5.49 -14.11
CA ALA A 70 -12.81 4.33 -14.19
C ALA A 70 -12.04 3.02 -14.39
N ILE A 71 -11.06 2.99 -15.29
CA ILE A 71 -10.26 1.80 -15.55
C ILE A 71 -9.47 1.39 -14.31
N THR A 72 -8.83 2.36 -13.64
CA THR A 72 -8.06 2.08 -12.41
C THR A 72 -8.96 1.42 -11.37
N ALA A 73 -10.06 2.04 -10.99
CA ALA A 73 -10.89 1.51 -9.92
C ALA A 73 -11.59 0.19 -10.28
N LEU A 74 -12.10 0.05 -11.51
CA LEU A 74 -12.69 -1.21 -11.97
C LEU A 74 -11.65 -2.34 -12.05
N SER A 75 -10.40 -2.03 -12.40
CA SER A 75 -9.31 -3.02 -12.40
C SER A 75 -9.02 -3.52 -10.98
N TRP A 76 -8.92 -2.63 -10.01
CA TRP A 76 -8.71 -3.02 -8.62
C TRP A 76 -9.84 -3.89 -8.09
N ILE A 77 -11.08 -3.52 -8.32
CA ILE A 77 -12.25 -4.32 -7.92
C ILE A 77 -12.24 -5.69 -8.61
N ALA A 78 -12.03 -5.72 -9.93
CA ALA A 78 -12.07 -6.97 -10.69
C ALA A 78 -10.94 -7.94 -10.32
N VAL A 79 -9.73 -7.43 -10.08
CA VAL A 79 -8.58 -8.26 -9.66
C VAL A 79 -8.76 -8.72 -8.20
N SER A 80 -9.31 -7.88 -7.32
CA SER A 80 -9.61 -8.30 -5.94
C SER A 80 -10.63 -9.45 -5.90
N LEU A 81 -11.66 -9.38 -6.72
CA LEU A 81 -12.65 -10.47 -6.83
C LEU A 81 -12.03 -11.75 -7.42
N LEU A 82 -11.17 -11.60 -8.43
CA LEU A 82 -10.46 -12.73 -9.03
C LEU A 82 -9.52 -13.41 -8.03
N TYR A 83 -8.77 -12.63 -7.26
CA TYR A 83 -7.78 -13.11 -6.31
C TYR A 83 -8.37 -13.55 -4.96
N ALA A 84 -9.66 -13.34 -4.73
CA ALA A 84 -10.39 -13.97 -3.63
C ALA A 84 -10.67 -15.46 -3.90
N LEU A 85 -10.78 -15.87 -5.18
CA LEU A 85 -11.12 -17.23 -5.55
C LEU A 85 -10.12 -18.30 -5.08
N PRO A 86 -8.79 -18.10 -5.12
CA PRO A 86 -7.85 -19.09 -4.59
C PRO A 86 -8.12 -19.47 -3.13
N TYR A 87 -8.43 -18.50 -2.28
CA TYR A 87 -8.72 -18.73 -0.85
C TYR A 87 -10.07 -19.42 -0.65
N TRP A 88 -11.07 -19.06 -1.46
CA TRP A 88 -12.41 -19.68 -1.39
C TRP A 88 -12.40 -21.09 -1.95
N VAL A 89 -11.84 -21.30 -3.14
CA VAL A 89 -11.81 -22.61 -3.82
C VAL A 89 -10.95 -23.62 -3.04
N SER A 90 -9.91 -23.17 -2.33
CA SER A 90 -9.15 -24.04 -1.42
C SER A 90 -9.95 -24.50 -0.20
N GLY A 91 -11.09 -23.86 0.08
CA GLY A 91 -11.86 -24.12 1.31
C GLY A 91 -11.23 -23.54 2.58
N SER A 92 -10.14 -22.75 2.46
CA SER A 92 -9.43 -22.20 3.61
C SER A 92 -10.19 -21.06 4.28
N LEU A 93 -10.96 -20.29 3.51
CA LEU A 93 -11.69 -19.10 3.99
C LEU A 93 -13.12 -19.06 3.45
N SER A 94 -14.01 -18.40 4.20
CA SER A 94 -15.36 -18.06 3.71
C SER A 94 -15.27 -17.08 2.52
N PRO A 95 -16.34 -16.93 1.70
CA PRO A 95 -16.31 -16.00 0.56
C PRO A 95 -15.97 -14.56 0.95
N LEU A 96 -16.50 -14.06 2.08
CA LEU A 96 -16.24 -12.72 2.57
C LEU A 96 -14.81 -12.57 3.11
N ASP A 97 -14.35 -13.56 3.89
CA ASP A 97 -12.97 -13.57 4.40
C ASP A 97 -11.96 -13.67 3.26
N SER A 98 -12.26 -14.45 2.21
CA SER A 98 -11.44 -14.52 1.00
C SER A 98 -11.33 -13.17 0.29
N LEU A 99 -12.40 -12.38 0.30
CA LEU A 99 -12.39 -11.03 -0.26
C LEU A 99 -11.56 -10.08 0.60
N VAL A 100 -11.69 -10.13 1.93
CA VAL A 100 -10.87 -9.33 2.86
C VAL A 100 -9.38 -9.63 2.65
N GLU A 101 -8.99 -10.91 2.63
CA GLU A 101 -7.61 -11.34 2.44
C GLU A 101 -7.05 -10.91 1.07
N SER A 102 -7.85 -11.05 0.01
CA SER A 102 -7.47 -10.64 -1.35
C SER A 102 -7.26 -9.13 -1.47
N ILE A 103 -8.20 -8.33 -0.94
CA ILE A 103 -8.09 -6.86 -0.97
C ILE A 103 -6.91 -6.42 -0.12
N SER A 104 -6.74 -7.00 1.08
CA SER A 104 -5.60 -6.73 1.95
C SER A 104 -4.27 -7.04 1.24
N GLY A 105 -4.21 -8.19 0.55
CA GLY A 105 -3.05 -8.56 -0.25
C GLY A 105 -2.73 -7.54 -1.34
N LEU A 106 -3.70 -7.20 -2.17
CA LEU A 106 -3.51 -6.27 -3.29
C LEU A 106 -3.23 -4.84 -2.84
N THR A 107 -3.93 -4.35 -1.82
CA THR A 107 -3.73 -2.97 -1.32
C THR A 107 -2.44 -2.82 -0.54
N GLY A 108 -1.77 -3.94 -0.17
CA GLY A 108 -0.60 -3.92 0.68
C GLY A 108 -0.94 -3.52 2.11
N THR A 109 -2.13 -3.87 2.59
CA THR A 109 -2.54 -3.55 3.96
C THR A 109 -1.97 -4.54 4.97
N GLY A 110 -1.90 -5.84 4.63
CA GLY A 110 -1.38 -6.86 5.55
C GLY A 110 -2.34 -7.30 6.67
N ALA A 111 -3.57 -6.79 6.67
CA ALA A 111 -4.62 -7.30 7.56
C ALA A 111 -5.02 -8.71 7.14
N THR A 112 -4.95 -9.68 8.05
CA THR A 112 -5.25 -11.09 7.75
C THR A 112 -6.44 -11.59 8.55
N VAL A 113 -7.22 -12.46 7.92
CA VAL A 113 -8.31 -13.22 8.55
C VAL A 113 -7.92 -14.69 8.81
N PHE A 114 -6.72 -15.11 8.42
CA PHE A 114 -6.20 -16.41 8.81
C PHE A 114 -5.85 -16.43 10.30
N THR A 115 -6.38 -17.38 11.02
CA THR A 115 -6.08 -17.59 12.45
C THR A 115 -4.85 -18.49 12.65
N ASP A 116 -4.63 -19.41 11.73
CA ASP A 116 -3.49 -20.33 11.77
C ASP A 116 -2.91 -20.51 10.35
N LEU A 117 -1.67 -20.05 10.16
CA LEU A 117 -0.93 -20.15 8.92
C LEU A 117 -0.17 -21.48 8.77
N THR A 118 -0.05 -22.26 9.83
CA THR A 118 0.72 -23.51 9.80
C THR A 118 0.00 -24.60 8.99
N CYS A 119 -1.33 -24.52 8.90
CA CYS A 119 -2.16 -25.42 8.13
C CYS A 119 -2.40 -24.99 6.66
N VAL A 120 -1.88 -23.82 6.27
CA VAL A 120 -2.07 -23.24 4.93
C VAL A 120 -1.00 -23.77 3.98
N PRO A 121 -1.35 -24.30 2.78
CA PRO A 121 -0.36 -24.73 1.78
C PRO A 121 0.65 -23.63 1.43
N GLU A 122 1.91 -24.00 1.23
CA GLU A 122 2.99 -23.04 0.92
C GLU A 122 2.70 -22.24 -0.36
N SER A 123 2.08 -22.88 -1.37
CA SER A 123 1.64 -22.23 -2.60
C SER A 123 0.61 -21.11 -2.35
N LEU A 124 -0.26 -21.27 -1.35
CA LEU A 124 -1.24 -20.25 -0.97
C LEU A 124 -0.57 -19.13 -0.14
N LEU A 125 0.38 -19.45 0.73
CA LEU A 125 1.23 -18.46 1.44
C LEU A 125 2.08 -17.65 0.45
N PHE A 126 2.65 -18.31 -0.55
CA PHE A 126 3.36 -17.63 -1.63
C PHE A 126 2.43 -16.72 -2.44
N PHE A 127 1.22 -17.18 -2.75
CA PHE A 127 0.22 -16.36 -3.44
C PHE A 127 -0.12 -15.09 -2.65
N ARG A 128 -0.28 -15.17 -1.30
CA ARG A 128 -0.51 -14.01 -0.43
C ARG A 128 0.60 -12.96 -0.61
N SER A 129 1.84 -13.37 -0.51
CA SER A 129 3.00 -12.46 -0.67
C SER A 129 3.15 -11.93 -2.09
N LEU A 130 2.83 -12.76 -3.09
CA LEU A 130 2.80 -12.34 -4.49
C LEU A 130 1.75 -11.26 -4.75
N THR A 131 0.57 -11.33 -4.10
CA THR A 131 -0.45 -10.27 -4.23
C THR A 131 0.06 -8.94 -3.70
N HIS A 132 0.83 -8.90 -2.60
CA HIS A 132 1.52 -7.71 -2.13
C HIS A 132 2.50 -7.17 -3.19
N TRP A 133 3.34 -8.05 -3.73
CA TRP A 133 4.34 -7.64 -4.71
C TRP A 133 3.73 -7.05 -5.97
N LEU A 134 2.63 -7.64 -6.46
CA LEU A 134 1.87 -7.13 -7.61
C LEU A 134 1.14 -5.81 -7.30
N GLY A 135 0.59 -5.69 -6.10
CA GLY A 135 -0.13 -4.49 -5.65
C GLY A 135 0.79 -3.33 -5.27
N GLY A 136 2.03 -3.59 -4.81
CA GLY A 136 2.96 -2.59 -4.29
C GLY A 136 3.30 -1.48 -5.27
N LEU A 137 3.64 -1.81 -6.51
CA LEU A 137 3.85 -0.81 -7.57
C LEU A 137 2.57 -0.28 -8.21
N GLY A 138 1.42 -0.76 -7.77
CA GLY A 138 0.18 -0.53 -8.48
C GLY A 138 0.05 -1.41 -9.73
N ILE A 139 -1.10 -2.01 -9.87
CA ILE A 139 -1.41 -2.95 -10.97
C ILE A 139 -1.13 -2.29 -12.33
N ILE A 140 -1.38 -0.99 -12.47
CA ILE A 140 -1.28 -0.26 -13.72
C ILE A 140 0.19 0.03 -14.10
N VAL A 141 1.05 0.37 -13.13
CA VAL A 141 2.48 0.57 -13.40
C VAL A 141 3.11 -0.72 -13.89
N PHE A 142 2.75 -1.85 -13.28
CA PHE A 142 3.16 -3.17 -13.73
C PHE A 142 2.75 -3.44 -15.19
N PHE A 143 1.50 -3.12 -15.56
CA PHE A 143 1.03 -3.31 -16.94
C PHE A 143 1.66 -2.35 -17.94
N VAL A 144 1.89 -1.08 -17.55
CA VAL A 144 2.57 -0.12 -18.42
C VAL A 144 4.01 -0.56 -18.72
N ALA A 145 4.67 -1.15 -17.73
CA ALA A 145 6.04 -1.63 -17.90
C ALA A 145 6.13 -2.84 -18.84
N LEU A 146 5.18 -3.78 -18.75
CA LEU A 146 5.20 -5.04 -19.49
C LEU A 146 4.64 -4.92 -20.92
N PHE A 147 3.64 -4.05 -21.17
CA PHE A 147 2.98 -3.97 -22.46
C PHE A 147 3.48 -2.83 -23.35
N PRO A 148 4.19 -3.15 -24.46
CA PRO A 148 4.85 -2.17 -25.34
C PRO A 148 3.94 -1.21 -26.09
N GLN A 149 2.66 -1.54 -26.27
CA GLN A 149 1.73 -0.84 -27.17
C GLN A 149 0.70 0.02 -26.43
N ALA A 150 0.87 0.26 -25.14
CA ALA A 150 0.01 1.18 -24.43
C ALA A 150 0.27 2.62 -24.91
N GLY A 151 -0.66 3.15 -25.71
CA GLY A 151 -0.57 4.47 -26.31
C GLY A 151 -0.62 5.61 -25.29
N ARG A 152 -0.67 6.87 -25.77
CA ARG A 152 -0.69 8.12 -24.97
C ARG A 152 -1.72 8.15 -23.81
N GLY A 153 -2.71 7.24 -23.82
CA GLY A 153 -3.73 7.14 -22.79
C GLY A 153 -3.26 6.53 -21.46
N THR A 154 -2.31 5.63 -21.48
CA THR A 154 -1.78 4.94 -20.29
C THR A 154 -1.01 5.90 -19.35
N VAL A 155 -0.54 7.01 -19.91
CA VAL A 155 0.11 8.11 -19.21
C VAL A 155 -0.75 8.71 -18.11
N ARG A 156 -2.04 8.93 -18.41
CA ARG A 156 -2.99 9.53 -17.47
C ARG A 156 -3.43 8.55 -16.39
N MET A 157 -3.39 7.26 -16.68
CA MET A 157 -3.65 6.22 -15.67
C MET A 157 -2.56 6.20 -14.59
N MET A 158 -1.27 6.30 -14.97
CA MET A 158 -0.20 6.42 -13.98
C MET A 158 -0.32 7.65 -13.10
N GLN A 159 -0.86 8.76 -13.63
CA GLN A 159 -1.07 9.98 -12.84
C GLN A 159 -2.19 9.84 -11.80
N THR A 160 -3.19 8.98 -12.06
CA THR A 160 -4.27 8.67 -11.11
C THR A 160 -3.86 7.65 -10.05
N GLU A 161 -2.83 6.85 -10.32
CA GLU A 161 -2.30 5.84 -9.39
C GLU A 161 -1.06 6.32 -8.62
N SER A 162 -0.31 7.31 -9.15
CA SER A 162 0.85 7.83 -8.44
C SER A 162 0.41 8.66 -7.23
N THR A 163 0.71 8.12 -6.06
CA THR A 163 0.42 8.74 -4.77
C THR A 163 1.31 9.96 -4.53
N GLY A 164 0.72 11.15 -4.52
CA GLY A 164 1.40 12.39 -4.17
C GLY A 164 1.11 13.56 -5.12
N PRO A 165 1.32 14.81 -4.68
CA PRO A 165 1.14 16.01 -5.51
C PRO A 165 2.29 16.12 -6.53
N THR A 166 2.07 15.68 -7.78
CA THR A 166 3.05 15.77 -8.85
C THR A 166 2.95 17.09 -9.60
N SER A 167 4.10 17.76 -9.82
CA SER A 167 4.23 18.87 -10.74
C SER A 167 4.27 18.37 -12.18
N SER A 168 3.38 18.88 -13.03
CA SER A 168 3.24 18.52 -14.43
C SER A 168 4.42 18.96 -15.29
N LYS A 169 5.46 18.13 -15.42
CA LYS A 169 6.46 18.28 -16.49
C LYS A 169 6.88 16.92 -17.03
N ALA A 170 6.65 16.72 -18.34
CA ALA A 170 7.24 15.71 -19.25
C ALA A 170 6.40 14.50 -19.64
N LEU A 171 5.72 14.64 -20.76
CA LEU A 171 4.87 13.66 -21.43
C LEU A 171 5.55 12.60 -22.34
N PRO A 172 6.82 12.65 -22.78
CA PRO A 172 7.34 11.66 -23.75
C PRO A 172 7.95 10.38 -23.18
N ARG A 173 8.16 10.26 -21.85
CA ARG A 173 8.99 9.19 -21.26
C ARG A 173 8.32 8.28 -20.24
N ILE A 174 6.99 8.25 -20.16
CA ILE A 174 6.29 7.54 -19.05
C ILE A 174 6.56 6.04 -19.05
N ARG A 175 6.64 5.43 -20.23
CA ARG A 175 6.96 4.00 -20.34
C ARG A 175 8.39 3.71 -19.88
N GLU A 176 9.35 4.57 -20.23
CA GLU A 176 10.73 4.45 -19.77
C GLU A 176 10.80 4.62 -18.25
N THR A 177 10.04 5.58 -17.71
CA THR A 177 9.92 5.80 -16.27
C THR A 177 9.30 4.59 -15.57
N ALA A 178 8.20 4.03 -16.08
CA ALA A 178 7.58 2.83 -15.52
C ALA A 178 8.52 1.64 -15.51
N ARG A 179 9.26 1.43 -16.61
CA ARG A 179 10.27 0.37 -16.70
C ARG A 179 11.41 0.58 -15.72
N ALA A 180 11.88 1.82 -15.58
CA ALA A 180 12.95 2.15 -14.64
C ALA A 180 12.49 1.93 -13.19
N LEU A 181 11.26 2.34 -12.84
CA LEU A 181 10.68 2.09 -11.52
C LEU A 181 10.53 0.60 -11.24
N PHE A 182 10.03 -0.17 -12.22
CA PHE A 182 9.92 -1.62 -12.09
C PHE A 182 11.28 -2.30 -11.95
N ALA A 183 12.30 -1.84 -12.69
CA ALA A 183 13.66 -2.37 -12.56
C ALA A 183 14.25 -2.14 -11.17
N VAL A 184 14.11 -0.92 -10.62
CA VAL A 184 14.55 -0.61 -9.24
C VAL A 184 13.80 -1.48 -8.24
N TYR A 185 12.49 -1.65 -8.40
CA TYR A 185 11.67 -2.49 -7.54
C TYR A 185 12.12 -3.97 -7.57
N ALA A 186 12.36 -4.52 -8.76
CA ALA A 186 12.86 -5.88 -8.92
C ALA A 186 14.26 -6.06 -8.33
N VAL A 187 15.16 -5.08 -8.53
CA VAL A 187 16.51 -5.11 -7.94
C VAL A 187 16.43 -5.09 -6.42
N PHE A 188 15.63 -4.19 -5.83
CA PHE A 188 15.47 -4.14 -4.38
C PHE A 188 14.86 -5.44 -3.82
N THR A 189 13.87 -6.01 -4.51
CA THR A 189 13.30 -7.31 -4.14
C THR A 189 14.37 -8.41 -4.15
N SER A 190 15.20 -8.45 -5.19
CA SER A 190 16.28 -9.46 -5.31
C SER A 190 17.36 -9.29 -4.22
N VAL A 191 17.78 -8.05 -3.95
CA VAL A 191 18.77 -7.76 -2.89
C VAL A 191 18.19 -8.09 -1.52
N CYS A 192 16.92 -7.74 -1.27
CA CYS A 192 16.20 -8.07 -0.04
C CYS A 192 16.12 -9.59 0.17
N PHE A 193 15.72 -10.33 -0.85
CA PHE A 193 15.67 -11.79 -0.84
C PHE A 193 17.04 -12.41 -0.50
N LEU A 194 18.09 -11.97 -1.19
CA LEU A 194 19.46 -12.47 -0.90
C LEU A 194 19.91 -12.13 0.52
N SER A 195 19.57 -10.94 1.02
CA SER A 195 19.90 -10.55 2.40
C SER A 195 19.18 -11.43 3.43
N TYR A 196 17.94 -11.83 3.16
CA TYR A 196 17.19 -12.73 4.05
C TYR A 196 17.73 -14.16 4.03
N LEU A 197 18.18 -14.66 2.88
CA LEU A 197 18.89 -15.93 2.79
C LEU A 197 20.19 -15.91 3.62
N LEU A 198 20.93 -14.79 3.57
CA LEU A 198 22.15 -14.62 4.38
C LEU A 198 21.85 -14.55 5.88
N CYS A 199 20.66 -14.11 6.27
CA CYS A 199 20.19 -14.17 7.66
C CYS A 199 19.70 -15.57 8.07
N GLY A 200 19.67 -16.55 7.15
CA GLY A 200 19.34 -17.95 7.47
C GLY A 200 17.87 -18.33 7.27
N LEU A 201 17.06 -17.50 6.62
CA LEU A 201 15.69 -17.88 6.26
C LEU A 201 15.70 -18.97 5.19
N SER A 202 14.67 -19.83 5.19
CA SER A 202 14.43 -20.77 4.09
C SER A 202 14.19 -19.98 2.78
N PRO A 203 14.49 -20.53 1.60
CA PRO A 203 14.31 -19.83 0.33
C PRO A 203 12.87 -19.35 0.13
N LEU A 204 11.88 -20.12 0.55
CA LEU A 204 10.47 -19.76 0.42
C LEU A 204 10.08 -18.65 1.41
N ASP A 205 10.49 -18.75 2.68
CA ASP A 205 10.26 -17.70 3.67
C ASP A 205 10.96 -16.40 3.26
N ALA A 206 12.21 -16.47 2.79
CA ALA A 206 12.98 -15.31 2.33
C ALA A 206 12.28 -14.61 1.15
N LEU A 207 11.74 -15.38 0.18
CA LEU A 207 11.02 -14.83 -0.97
C LEU A 207 9.69 -14.17 -0.55
N ASN A 208 8.91 -14.84 0.30
CA ASN A 208 7.64 -14.33 0.81
C ASN A 208 7.84 -13.01 1.58
N HIS A 209 8.79 -12.99 2.49
CA HIS A 209 9.08 -11.79 3.27
C HIS A 209 9.69 -10.67 2.41
N ALA A 210 10.55 -10.99 1.41
CA ALA A 210 11.06 -9.98 0.49
C ALA A 210 9.95 -9.33 -0.34
N PHE A 211 9.00 -10.11 -0.84
CA PHE A 211 7.82 -9.60 -1.55
C PHE A 211 7.00 -8.67 -0.66
N SER A 212 6.71 -9.09 0.57
CA SER A 212 5.94 -8.30 1.53
C SER A 212 6.68 -7.05 1.99
N THR A 213 8.00 -7.11 2.21
CA THR A 213 8.81 -5.97 2.67
C THR A 213 8.91 -4.88 1.62
N ILE A 214 9.29 -5.24 0.38
CA ILE A 214 9.49 -4.24 -0.69
C ILE A 214 8.16 -3.67 -1.17
N ALA A 215 7.08 -4.45 -1.11
CA ALA A 215 5.73 -3.98 -1.37
C ALA A 215 5.14 -3.19 -0.18
N THR A 216 5.81 -3.16 0.97
CA THR A 216 5.30 -2.59 2.24
C THR A 216 3.94 -3.15 2.63
N GLY A 217 3.79 -4.49 2.58
CA GLY A 217 2.50 -5.15 2.74
C GLY A 217 2.30 -5.92 4.06
N GLY A 218 3.35 -6.49 4.66
CA GLY A 218 3.34 -7.06 6.00
C GLY A 218 2.84 -8.49 6.15
N PHE A 219 2.38 -9.16 5.09
CA PHE A 219 2.08 -10.59 5.20
C PHE A 219 3.33 -11.40 5.53
N SER A 220 3.20 -12.25 6.52
CA SER A 220 4.21 -13.23 6.92
C SER A 220 3.74 -14.67 6.64
N THR A 221 4.65 -15.60 6.62
CA THR A 221 4.40 -17.04 6.60
C THR A 221 4.19 -17.62 8.00
N ARG A 222 4.37 -16.79 9.05
CA ARG A 222 4.26 -17.16 10.46
C ARG A 222 3.22 -16.31 11.17
N ASN A 223 2.47 -16.93 12.10
CA ASN A 223 1.44 -16.24 12.88
C ASN A 223 2.01 -15.08 13.71
N GLU A 224 3.19 -15.28 14.29
CA GLU A 224 3.88 -14.28 15.12
C GLU A 224 4.67 -13.26 14.29
N SER A 225 4.48 -13.25 12.96
CA SER A 225 5.22 -12.38 12.04
C SER A 225 6.75 -12.53 12.21
N ILE A 226 7.50 -11.44 12.29
CA ILE A 226 8.96 -11.47 12.42
C ILE A 226 9.42 -11.88 13.83
N ALA A 227 8.58 -11.69 14.85
CA ALA A 227 8.87 -12.16 16.21
C ALA A 227 9.20 -13.66 16.28
N TYR A 228 8.63 -14.49 15.39
CA TYR A 228 8.90 -15.92 15.31
C TYR A 228 10.38 -16.28 15.19
N TYR A 229 11.16 -15.47 14.47
CA TYR A 229 12.55 -15.80 14.16
C TYR A 229 13.52 -15.48 15.30
N HIS A 230 13.15 -14.66 16.27
CA HIS A 230 13.98 -14.26 17.43
C HIS A 230 15.42 -13.82 17.07
N ASP A 231 15.62 -13.23 15.88
CA ASP A 231 16.93 -12.78 15.40
C ASP A 231 16.97 -11.27 15.21
N ALA A 232 17.72 -10.60 16.08
CA ALA A 232 17.92 -9.15 16.03
C ALA A 232 18.57 -8.66 14.72
N ARG A 233 19.41 -9.49 14.08
CA ARG A 233 20.05 -9.13 12.80
C ARG A 233 19.00 -9.09 11.69
N LEU A 234 18.13 -10.10 11.65
CA LEU A 234 17.02 -10.15 10.69
C LEU A 234 16.08 -8.96 10.87
N GLU A 235 15.70 -8.62 12.11
CA GLU A 235 14.86 -7.46 12.40
C GLU A 235 15.48 -6.16 11.85
N MET A 236 16.76 -5.92 12.07
CA MET A 236 17.45 -4.72 11.59
C MET A 236 17.55 -4.68 10.07
N VAL A 237 17.79 -5.82 9.41
CA VAL A 237 17.80 -5.90 7.93
C VAL A 237 16.42 -5.63 7.38
N ILE A 238 15.36 -6.17 7.97
CA ILE A 238 13.98 -5.92 7.58
C ILE A 238 13.65 -4.42 7.74
N ALA A 239 13.97 -3.84 8.92
CA ALA A 239 13.75 -2.41 9.18
C ALA A 239 14.43 -1.51 8.14
N PHE A 240 15.66 -1.84 7.75
CA PHE A 240 16.39 -1.13 6.71
C PHE A 240 15.66 -1.18 5.35
N PHE A 241 15.18 -2.35 4.91
CA PHE A 241 14.44 -2.47 3.66
C PHE A 241 13.06 -1.82 3.73
N MET A 242 12.37 -1.84 4.87
CA MET A 242 11.11 -1.12 5.07
C MET A 242 11.30 0.40 4.88
N ILE A 243 12.36 0.98 5.45
CA ILE A 243 12.70 2.40 5.28
C ILE A 243 13.01 2.73 3.81
N ILE A 244 13.80 1.90 3.13
CA ILE A 244 14.12 2.10 1.71
C ILE A 244 12.86 2.03 0.83
N SER A 245 11.97 1.08 1.08
CA SER A 245 10.73 0.90 0.32
C SER A 245 9.74 2.06 0.51
N SER A 246 9.87 2.78 1.64
CA SER A 246 9.05 3.95 1.95
C SER A 246 9.53 5.24 1.30
N ALA A 247 10.71 5.26 0.71
CA ALA A 247 11.20 6.39 -0.06
C ALA A 247 10.60 6.41 -1.47
N ASN A 248 10.59 7.58 -2.09
CA ASN A 248 10.15 7.73 -3.47
C ASN A 248 11.04 6.93 -4.44
N PHE A 249 10.48 5.94 -5.14
CA PHE A 249 11.25 5.12 -6.09
C PHE A 249 11.87 5.94 -7.23
N GLY A 250 11.29 7.09 -7.57
CA GLY A 250 11.86 8.03 -8.55
C GLY A 250 13.22 8.58 -8.13
N ILE A 251 13.47 8.76 -6.83
CA ILE A 251 14.76 9.26 -6.32
C ILE A 251 15.87 8.24 -6.59
N TYR A 252 15.58 6.94 -6.50
CA TYR A 252 16.57 5.90 -6.80
C TYR A 252 16.92 5.85 -8.28
N VAL A 253 15.93 6.06 -9.17
CA VAL A 253 16.18 6.21 -10.61
C VAL A 253 17.06 7.44 -10.90
N GLU A 254 16.84 8.52 -10.18
CA GLU A 254 17.64 9.73 -10.30
C GLU A 254 19.05 9.56 -9.69
N ALA A 255 19.16 8.89 -8.55
CA ALA A 255 20.42 8.56 -7.90
C ALA A 255 21.32 7.69 -8.78
N TRP A 256 20.73 6.77 -9.54
CA TRP A 256 21.47 5.99 -10.55
C TRP A 256 22.13 6.85 -11.61
N LYS A 257 21.49 7.97 -11.98
CA LYS A 257 21.99 8.89 -13.04
C LYS A 257 22.92 9.97 -12.53
N ARG A 258 22.65 10.49 -11.31
CA ARG A 258 23.28 11.71 -10.76
C ARG A 258 24.11 11.47 -9.49
N GLY A 259 24.13 10.21 -9.01
CA GLY A 259 24.84 9.82 -7.79
C GLY A 259 23.97 9.83 -6.53
N VAL A 260 24.42 9.08 -5.52
CA VAL A 260 23.67 8.78 -4.28
C VAL A 260 23.36 10.03 -3.45
N SER A 261 24.10 11.12 -3.64
CA SER A 261 23.88 12.39 -2.93
C SER A 261 22.46 12.98 -3.11
N VAL A 262 21.76 12.63 -4.20
CA VAL A 262 20.39 13.07 -4.47
C VAL A 262 19.43 12.57 -3.40
N ILE A 263 19.62 11.34 -2.91
CA ILE A 263 18.77 10.74 -1.85
C ILE A 263 18.82 11.59 -0.58
N TRP A 264 20.01 12.02 -0.18
CA TRP A 264 20.21 12.83 1.04
C TRP A 264 19.79 14.30 0.89
N LYS A 265 19.63 14.80 -0.35
CA LYS A 265 19.13 16.16 -0.62
C LYS A 265 17.61 16.23 -0.67
N ASP A 266 16.92 15.08 -0.80
CA ASP A 266 15.46 15.04 -0.85
C ASP A 266 14.86 15.46 0.49
N THR A 267 14.02 16.49 0.46
CA THR A 267 13.39 17.06 1.66
C THR A 267 12.38 16.12 2.28
N GLU A 268 11.63 15.38 1.44
CA GLU A 268 10.60 14.47 1.92
C GLU A 268 11.22 13.27 2.65
N PHE A 269 12.22 12.64 2.04
CA PHE A 269 12.91 11.50 2.65
C PHE A 269 13.64 11.88 3.95
N ARG A 270 14.29 13.04 3.99
CA ARG A 270 14.92 13.54 5.24
C ARG A 270 13.89 13.77 6.34
N THR A 271 12.74 14.35 6.00
CA THR A 271 11.65 14.56 6.98
C THR A 271 11.10 13.23 7.47
N TYR A 272 10.92 12.25 6.56
CA TYR A 272 10.51 10.90 6.92
C TYR A 272 11.47 10.24 7.91
N LEU A 273 12.78 10.26 7.62
CA LEU A 273 13.79 9.72 8.52
C LEU A 273 13.80 10.43 9.88
N SER A 274 13.60 11.75 9.90
CA SER A 274 13.50 12.51 11.14
C SER A 274 12.28 12.10 11.97
N ILE A 275 11.13 11.87 11.34
CA ILE A 275 9.91 11.39 12.01
C ILE A 275 10.16 10.01 12.64
N VAL A 276 10.73 9.07 11.88
CA VAL A 276 11.08 7.73 12.38
C VAL A 276 12.04 7.82 13.57
N ALA A 277 13.11 8.62 13.43
CA ALA A 277 14.11 8.77 14.50
C ALA A 277 13.51 9.39 15.77
N ILE A 278 12.72 10.47 15.64
CA ILE A 278 12.08 11.13 16.79
C ILE A 278 11.10 10.17 17.46
N ALA A 279 10.25 9.46 16.71
CA ALA A 279 9.31 8.49 17.26
C ALA A 279 10.04 7.36 17.99
N THR A 280 11.13 6.82 17.40
CA THR A 280 11.97 5.81 18.04
C THR A 280 12.51 6.29 19.38
N VAL A 281 13.13 7.48 19.41
CA VAL A 281 13.72 8.03 20.65
C VAL A 281 12.65 8.25 21.72
N LEU A 282 11.49 8.83 21.36
CA LEU A 282 10.42 9.10 22.32
C LEU A 282 9.80 7.80 22.87
N MET A 283 9.58 6.79 22.03
CA MET A 283 9.07 5.50 22.48
C MET A 283 10.10 4.75 23.34
N THR A 284 11.38 4.75 22.94
CA THR A 284 12.46 4.15 23.75
C THR A 284 12.53 4.80 25.13
N LEU A 285 12.50 6.13 25.17
CA LEU A 285 12.55 6.87 26.43
C LEU A 285 11.36 6.52 27.33
N SER A 286 10.16 6.41 26.76
CA SER A 286 8.95 6.03 27.49
C SER A 286 9.07 4.64 28.10
N LEU A 287 9.53 3.63 27.34
CA LEU A 287 9.70 2.25 27.82
C LEU A 287 10.75 2.15 28.92
N VAL A 288 11.89 2.84 28.76
CA VAL A 288 12.97 2.81 29.75
C VAL A 288 12.59 3.53 31.04
N LEU A 289 11.92 4.70 30.96
CA LEU A 289 11.50 5.47 32.13
C LEU A 289 10.41 4.77 32.96
N GLN A 290 9.56 3.97 32.30
CA GLN A 290 8.53 3.18 32.99
C GLN A 290 9.08 1.85 33.54
N GLY A 291 10.34 1.51 33.23
CA GLY A 291 10.98 0.31 33.73
C GLY A 291 10.60 -0.97 32.97
N ASP A 292 9.90 -0.84 31.83
CA ASP A 292 9.39 -1.97 31.06
C ASP A 292 10.49 -2.73 30.28
N ALA A 293 11.60 -2.04 29.94
CA ALA A 293 12.69 -2.65 29.21
C ALA A 293 14.05 -1.95 29.44
N SER A 294 15.14 -2.69 29.25
CA SER A 294 16.49 -2.09 29.19
C SER A 294 16.71 -1.34 27.87
N LEU A 295 17.65 -0.38 27.86
CA LEU A 295 17.84 0.58 26.76
C LEU A 295 18.03 -0.06 25.37
N LEU A 296 18.89 -1.09 25.25
CA LEU A 296 19.22 -1.69 23.94
C LEU A 296 18.05 -2.49 23.34
N PRO A 297 17.38 -3.39 24.07
CA PRO A 297 16.17 -4.05 23.59
C PRO A 297 15.06 -3.05 23.26
N ALA A 298 14.79 -2.07 24.14
CA ALA A 298 13.79 -1.03 23.88
C ALA A 298 14.08 -0.26 22.59
N LEU A 299 15.33 0.16 22.36
CA LEU A 299 15.73 0.87 21.14
C LEU A 299 15.52 0.01 19.89
N ARG A 300 15.88 -1.28 19.94
CA ARG A 300 15.70 -2.22 18.83
C ARG A 300 14.24 -2.37 18.46
N GLU A 301 13.40 -2.70 19.45
CA GLU A 301 11.99 -2.95 19.25
C GLU A 301 11.24 -1.69 18.78
N THR A 302 11.51 -0.53 19.41
CA THR A 302 10.87 0.72 19.01
C THR A 302 11.31 1.20 17.63
N PHE A 303 12.58 1.04 17.26
CA PHE A 303 13.07 1.34 15.92
C PHE A 303 12.42 0.46 14.86
N PHE A 304 12.33 -0.86 15.12
CA PHE A 304 11.66 -1.79 14.23
C PHE A 304 10.20 -1.39 13.99
N HIS A 305 9.44 -1.14 15.07
CA HIS A 305 8.02 -0.78 14.95
C HIS A 305 7.81 0.63 14.39
N ALA A 306 8.69 1.60 14.71
CA ALA A 306 8.66 2.91 14.07
C ALA A 306 8.87 2.79 12.56
N ALA A 307 9.83 1.96 12.12
CA ALA A 307 10.07 1.69 10.70
C ALA A 307 8.88 0.93 10.07
N SER A 308 8.37 -0.11 10.73
CA SER A 308 7.27 -0.95 10.25
C SER A 308 5.98 -0.16 10.05
N ILE A 309 5.57 0.60 11.06
CA ILE A 309 4.30 1.33 11.05
C ILE A 309 4.38 2.57 10.14
N SER A 310 5.49 3.34 10.18
CA SER A 310 5.64 4.51 9.31
C SER A 310 5.80 4.14 7.83
N SER A 311 6.43 2.99 7.55
CA SER A 311 6.50 2.44 6.19
C SER A 311 5.18 1.85 5.71
N THR A 312 4.21 1.72 6.61
CA THR A 312 2.96 1.00 6.39
C THR A 312 3.15 -0.48 6.02
N THR A 313 4.28 -1.07 6.42
CA THR A 313 4.53 -2.50 6.19
C THR A 313 3.74 -3.37 7.17
N GLY A 314 3.71 -3.00 8.46
CA GLY A 314 2.92 -3.72 9.46
C GLY A 314 3.53 -5.02 9.97
N PHE A 315 4.81 -5.30 9.74
CA PHE A 315 5.48 -6.41 10.41
C PHE A 315 5.61 -6.17 11.91
N VAL A 316 5.52 -7.25 12.68
CA VAL A 316 5.55 -7.24 14.14
C VAL A 316 6.75 -8.05 14.64
N ALA A 317 7.56 -7.44 15.52
CA ALA A 317 8.68 -8.09 16.23
C ALA A 317 8.44 -8.18 17.75
N ALA A 318 7.52 -7.41 18.29
CA ALA A 318 7.09 -7.44 19.68
C ALA A 318 5.62 -7.01 19.79
N ASP A 319 4.96 -7.43 20.87
CA ASP A 319 3.56 -7.07 21.13
C ASP A 319 3.47 -5.63 21.66
N PHE A 320 3.28 -4.67 20.76
CA PHE A 320 3.19 -3.25 21.12
C PHE A 320 1.85 -2.87 21.79
N ASP A 321 0.87 -3.76 21.86
CA ASP A 321 -0.36 -3.50 22.64
C ASP A 321 -0.09 -3.50 24.16
N ARG A 322 1.01 -4.13 24.58
CA ARG A 322 1.49 -4.09 25.96
C ARG A 322 2.30 -2.85 26.30
N TRP A 323 2.62 -2.04 25.30
CA TRP A 323 3.41 -0.83 25.52
C TRP A 323 2.55 0.27 26.15
N PRO A 324 3.17 1.26 26.83
CA PRO A 324 2.49 2.41 27.37
C PRO A 324 1.60 3.13 26.35
N ASP A 325 0.51 3.71 26.81
CA ASP A 325 -0.45 4.44 25.94
C ASP A 325 0.22 5.53 25.09
N PHE A 326 1.26 6.16 25.63
CA PHE A 326 2.04 7.16 24.87
C PHE A 326 2.72 6.54 23.65
N CYS A 327 3.28 5.33 23.76
CA CYS A 327 3.88 4.63 22.62
C CYS A 327 2.81 4.25 21.59
N ARG A 328 1.66 3.72 22.03
CA ARG A 328 0.53 3.40 21.16
C ARG A 328 -0.02 4.64 20.43
N PHE A 329 -0.08 5.77 21.11
CA PHE A 329 -0.46 7.05 20.51
C PHE A 329 0.54 7.49 19.43
N LEU A 330 1.85 7.37 19.67
CA LEU A 330 2.88 7.67 18.66
C LEU A 330 2.77 6.74 17.45
N LEU A 331 2.52 5.44 17.65
CA LEU A 331 2.27 4.49 16.56
C LEU A 331 1.04 4.89 15.74
N LEU A 332 -0.06 5.32 16.39
CA LEU A 332 -1.25 5.82 15.70
C LEU A 332 -0.93 7.05 14.83
N LEU A 333 -0.11 7.98 15.32
CA LEU A 333 0.35 9.11 14.51
C LEU A 333 1.19 8.67 13.31
N LEU A 334 2.05 7.65 13.47
CA LEU A 334 2.82 7.10 12.36
C LEU A 334 1.93 6.42 11.30
N ILE A 335 0.87 5.71 11.71
CA ILE A 335 -0.16 5.16 10.80
C ILE A 335 -0.75 6.28 9.93
N LEU A 336 -1.07 7.42 10.55
CA LEU A 336 -1.67 8.55 9.84
C LEU A 336 -0.69 9.18 8.83
N VAL A 337 0.56 9.35 9.21
CA VAL A 337 1.58 9.99 8.37
C VAL A 337 1.92 9.12 7.16
N GLY A 338 2.25 7.85 7.38
CA GLY A 338 2.68 6.92 6.33
C GLY A 338 4.06 7.24 5.74
N GLY A 339 4.34 6.70 4.53
CA GLY A 339 5.62 6.87 3.84
C GLY A 339 5.69 8.09 2.90
N CYS A 340 6.72 8.14 2.06
CA CYS A 340 6.91 9.20 1.07
C CYS A 340 6.00 9.05 -0.16
N GLY A 341 5.68 10.14 -0.82
CA GLY A 341 4.99 10.13 -2.11
C GLY A 341 5.80 9.39 -3.19
N GLY A 342 5.13 8.58 -4.02
CA GLY A 342 5.81 7.78 -5.04
C GLY A 342 6.57 6.57 -4.50
N SER A 343 6.29 6.15 -3.26
CA SER A 343 6.71 4.88 -2.65
C SER A 343 5.59 3.84 -2.73
N THR A 344 5.90 2.61 -2.33
CA THR A 344 4.92 1.53 -2.16
C THR A 344 4.05 1.70 -0.93
N ALA A 345 4.49 2.48 0.06
CA ALA A 345 3.81 2.71 1.33
C ALA A 345 2.40 3.33 1.15
N GLY A 346 1.52 3.08 2.10
CA GLY A 346 0.20 3.70 2.23
C GLY A 346 0.21 5.03 3.00
N GLY A 347 -0.89 5.33 3.69
CA GLY A 347 -1.05 6.54 4.51
C GLY A 347 -1.24 7.83 3.71
N MET A 348 -1.30 8.95 4.43
CA MET A 348 -1.51 10.27 3.83
C MET A 348 -0.31 10.82 3.05
N LYS A 349 0.88 10.27 3.25
CA LYS A 349 2.18 10.68 2.70
C LYS A 349 2.80 11.91 3.37
N VAL A 350 4.10 11.76 3.67
CA VAL A 350 4.91 12.79 4.34
C VAL A 350 4.88 14.15 3.63
N ILE A 351 4.91 14.16 2.29
CA ILE A 351 4.87 15.41 1.52
C ILE A 351 3.64 16.26 1.82
N ARG A 352 2.47 15.63 2.05
CA ARG A 352 1.25 16.38 2.39
C ARG A 352 1.36 17.05 3.75
N PHE A 353 1.96 16.40 4.74
CA PHE A 353 2.22 17.00 6.06
C PHE A 353 3.22 18.16 5.98
N ILE A 354 4.27 18.03 5.15
CA ILE A 354 5.22 19.13 4.89
C ILE A 354 4.49 20.33 4.29
N LEU A 355 3.63 20.10 3.28
CA LEU A 355 2.88 21.16 2.61
C LEU A 355 1.86 21.83 3.55
N LEU A 356 1.15 21.05 4.36
CA LEU A 356 0.20 21.54 5.36
C LEU A 356 0.92 22.39 6.42
N GLY A 357 2.00 21.90 7.01
CA GLY A 357 2.78 22.63 7.99
C GLY A 357 3.31 23.97 7.41
N LYS A 358 3.89 23.94 6.21
CA LYS A 358 4.35 25.17 5.54
C LYS A 358 3.21 26.12 5.18
N SER A 359 2.03 25.61 4.84
CA SER A 359 0.84 26.43 4.61
C SER A 359 0.38 27.15 5.87
N ILE A 360 0.38 26.48 7.02
CA ILE A 360 0.07 27.09 8.31
C ILE A 360 1.07 28.22 8.62
N PHE A 361 2.37 27.94 8.49
CA PHE A 361 3.40 28.99 8.70
C PHE A 361 3.27 30.14 7.71
N SER A 362 2.91 29.88 6.47
CA SER A 362 2.65 30.92 5.46
C SER A 362 1.46 31.78 5.84
N LEU A 363 0.35 31.18 6.33
CA LEU A 363 -0.83 31.90 6.80
C LEU A 363 -0.51 32.78 8.02
N LEU A 364 0.27 32.29 8.99
CA LEU A 364 0.72 33.08 10.14
C LEU A 364 1.56 34.28 9.70
N LYS A 365 2.48 34.09 8.75
CA LYS A 365 3.28 35.20 8.22
C LYS A 365 2.44 36.24 7.45
N LEU A 366 1.44 35.79 6.68
CA LEU A 366 0.51 36.68 5.99
C LEU A 366 -0.35 37.50 6.98
N HIS A 367 -0.71 36.88 8.12
CA HIS A 367 -1.43 37.61 9.17
C HIS A 367 -0.57 38.72 9.79
N LEU A 368 0.73 38.48 9.96
CA LEU A 368 1.68 39.47 10.47
C LEU A 368 2.07 40.50 9.41
N HIS A 369 2.17 40.08 8.14
CA HIS A 369 2.61 40.91 7.02
C HIS A 369 1.67 40.74 5.81
N PRO A 370 0.50 41.41 5.81
CA PRO A 370 -0.56 41.19 4.79
C PRO A 370 -0.17 41.47 3.33
N ARG A 371 0.90 42.26 3.11
CA ARG A 371 1.41 42.58 1.76
C ARG A 371 2.48 41.62 1.26
N ALA A 372 2.90 40.64 2.07
CA ALA A 372 3.95 39.69 1.66
C ALA A 372 3.42 38.69 0.63
N VAL A 373 4.05 38.57 -0.52
CA VAL A 373 3.81 37.50 -1.48
C VAL A 373 4.57 36.27 -1.03
N GLN A 374 3.87 35.21 -0.64
CA GLN A 374 4.49 33.97 -0.17
C GLN A 374 4.14 32.81 -1.09
N ALA A 375 5.16 32.08 -1.57
CA ALA A 375 5.01 30.81 -2.26
C ALA A 375 5.39 29.66 -1.31
N VAL A 376 4.51 28.67 -1.18
CA VAL A 376 4.82 27.45 -0.44
C VAL A 376 5.73 26.57 -1.29
N SER A 377 6.89 26.18 -0.76
CA SER A 377 7.87 25.33 -1.45
C SER A 377 8.29 24.15 -0.58
N ALA A 378 8.49 22.98 -1.17
CA ALA A 378 9.16 21.84 -0.54
C ALA A 378 10.38 21.44 -1.38
N GLY A 379 11.57 21.61 -0.79
CA GLY A 379 12.83 21.54 -1.54
C GLY A 379 12.88 22.62 -2.63
N GLU A 380 13.24 22.22 -3.84
CA GLU A 380 13.29 23.10 -5.02
C GLU A 380 11.90 23.32 -5.68
N ASN A 381 10.90 22.52 -5.32
CA ASN A 381 9.58 22.59 -5.95
C ASN A 381 8.69 23.65 -5.29
N ARG A 382 8.11 24.52 -6.11
CA ARG A 382 7.07 25.48 -5.71
C ARG A 382 5.71 24.92 -6.02
N TYR A 383 4.78 25.03 -5.08
CA TYR A 383 3.42 24.50 -5.20
C TYR A 383 2.41 25.66 -5.35
N SER A 384 1.50 25.49 -6.32
CA SER A 384 0.42 26.47 -6.53
C SER A 384 -0.65 26.35 -5.43
N SER A 385 -1.43 27.40 -5.24
CA SER A 385 -2.57 27.41 -4.31
C SER A 385 -3.57 26.29 -4.59
N ASP A 386 -3.77 25.91 -5.85
CA ASP A 386 -4.67 24.82 -6.24
C ASP A 386 -4.19 23.46 -5.70
N VAL A 387 -2.87 23.22 -5.71
CA VAL A 387 -2.29 21.98 -5.15
C VAL A 387 -2.48 21.96 -3.63
N LEU A 388 -2.25 23.08 -2.96
CA LEU A 388 -2.44 23.19 -1.51
C LEU A 388 -3.91 22.98 -1.11
N TYR A 389 -4.84 23.56 -1.88
CA TYR A 389 -6.27 23.35 -1.66
C TYR A 389 -6.67 21.88 -1.82
N ARG A 390 -6.16 21.19 -2.86
CA ARG A 390 -6.40 19.74 -3.04
C ARG A 390 -5.84 18.92 -1.88
N VAL A 391 -4.67 19.26 -1.35
CA VAL A 391 -4.07 18.59 -0.19
C VAL A 391 -4.94 18.79 1.05
N LEU A 392 -5.46 20.00 1.31
CA LEU A 392 -6.39 20.28 2.41
C LEU A 392 -7.70 19.48 2.27
N CYS A 393 -8.30 19.48 1.09
CA CYS A 393 -9.51 18.72 0.82
C CYS A 393 -9.29 17.21 1.01
N PHE A 394 -8.16 16.69 0.55
CA PHE A 394 -7.80 15.28 0.75
C PHE A 394 -7.63 14.95 2.23
N PHE A 395 -6.92 15.79 2.98
CA PHE A 395 -6.71 15.60 4.41
C PHE A 395 -8.04 15.54 5.16
N PHE A 396 -8.91 16.52 4.90
CA PHE A 396 -10.24 16.58 5.52
C PHE A 396 -11.08 15.34 5.17
N LEU A 397 -11.11 14.97 3.89
CA LEU A 397 -11.84 13.80 3.41
C LEU A 397 -11.33 12.50 4.03
N TYR A 398 -10.01 12.34 4.13
CA TYR A 398 -9.38 11.15 4.73
C TYR A 398 -9.79 10.99 6.20
N ILE A 399 -9.69 12.06 6.98
CA ILE A 399 -10.10 12.04 8.38
C ILE A 399 -11.60 11.78 8.54
N MET A 400 -12.44 12.45 7.74
CA MET A 400 -13.90 12.19 7.74
C MET A 400 -14.23 10.73 7.43
N LEU A 401 -13.61 10.16 6.41
CA LEU A 401 -13.85 8.76 6.06
C LEU A 401 -13.37 7.81 7.16
N ALA A 402 -12.20 8.06 7.77
CA ALA A 402 -11.71 7.24 8.85
C ALA A 402 -12.70 7.24 10.04
N PHE A 403 -13.23 8.39 10.43
CA PHE A 403 -14.25 8.46 11.48
C PHE A 403 -15.59 7.84 11.06
N LEU A 404 -15.98 7.97 9.80
CA LEU A 404 -17.20 7.34 9.28
C LEU A 404 -17.11 5.81 9.35
N TRP A 405 -15.98 5.24 8.89
CA TRP A 405 -15.74 3.80 8.96
C TRP A 405 -15.72 3.30 10.41
N ALA A 406 -15.04 4.01 11.30
CA ALA A 406 -15.05 3.69 12.73
C ALA A 406 -16.46 3.73 13.31
N ALA A 407 -17.26 4.74 12.96
CA ALA A 407 -18.65 4.86 13.45
C ALA A 407 -19.52 3.67 13.00
N ILE A 408 -19.37 3.22 11.74
CA ILE A 408 -20.12 2.05 11.23
C ILE A 408 -19.66 0.77 11.96
N MET A 409 -18.36 0.61 12.22
CA MET A 409 -17.85 -0.55 12.97
C MET A 409 -18.31 -0.53 14.44
N MET A 410 -18.38 0.64 15.07
CA MET A 410 -18.96 0.78 16.42
C MET A 410 -20.45 0.42 16.45
N PHE A 411 -21.19 0.81 15.40
CA PHE A 411 -22.60 0.41 15.24
C PHE A 411 -22.75 -1.12 15.13
N ASP A 412 -21.75 -1.79 14.54
CA ASP A 412 -21.68 -3.26 14.43
C ASP A 412 -21.15 -3.95 15.70
N GLY A 413 -20.89 -3.18 16.78
CA GLY A 413 -20.56 -3.68 18.11
C GLY A 413 -19.09 -3.65 18.50
N LEU A 414 -18.19 -3.04 17.70
CA LEU A 414 -16.79 -2.88 18.09
C LEU A 414 -16.62 -1.83 19.18
N ALA A 415 -15.67 -2.05 20.09
CA ALA A 415 -15.26 -1.04 21.05
C ALA A 415 -14.63 0.18 20.36
N PHE A 416 -14.73 1.35 21.00
CA PHE A 416 -14.31 2.63 20.43
C PHE A 416 -12.85 2.62 19.94
N LEU A 417 -11.90 2.14 20.74
CA LEU A 417 -10.48 2.10 20.39
C LEU A 417 -10.20 1.07 19.30
N ASP A 418 -10.86 -0.08 19.34
CA ASP A 418 -10.71 -1.12 18.31
C ASP A 418 -11.22 -0.61 16.95
N ALA A 419 -12.41 0.01 16.93
CA ALA A 419 -12.98 0.56 15.70
C ALA A 419 -12.12 1.67 15.09
N LEU A 420 -11.59 2.58 15.91
CA LEU A 420 -10.66 3.61 15.46
C LEU A 420 -9.35 2.99 14.94
N GLY A 421 -8.76 2.07 15.70
CA GLY A 421 -7.52 1.39 15.32
C GLY A 421 -7.66 0.68 13.99
N VAL A 422 -8.71 -0.13 13.82
CA VAL A 422 -9.00 -0.86 12.57
C VAL A 422 -9.22 0.11 11.42
N SER A 423 -9.99 1.18 11.62
CA SER A 423 -10.28 2.16 10.57
C SER A 423 -9.01 2.89 10.10
N PHE A 424 -8.20 3.41 11.01
CA PHE A 424 -6.96 4.12 10.64
C PHE A 424 -5.94 3.17 10.03
N SER A 425 -5.78 1.96 10.57
CA SER A 425 -4.86 0.96 10.03
C SER A 425 -5.24 0.53 8.63
N THR A 426 -6.51 0.23 8.37
CA THR A 426 -6.97 -0.22 7.04
C THR A 426 -6.95 0.88 6.00
N MET A 427 -7.33 2.12 6.36
CA MET A 427 -7.17 3.28 5.47
C MET A 427 -5.71 3.66 5.25
N GLY A 428 -4.86 3.50 6.28
CA GLY A 428 -3.41 3.72 6.19
C GLY A 428 -2.68 2.62 5.43
N SER A 429 -3.34 1.48 5.16
CA SER A 429 -2.73 0.27 4.59
C SER A 429 -1.53 -0.22 5.43
N VAL A 430 -1.73 -0.39 6.75
CA VAL A 430 -0.69 -0.80 7.71
C VAL A 430 -0.86 -2.25 8.17
N GLY A 431 -2.12 -2.71 8.35
CA GLY A 431 -2.51 -4.05 8.78
C GLY A 431 -2.78 -4.16 10.27
N PRO A 432 -1.80 -4.26 11.14
CA PRO A 432 -2.05 -4.31 12.58
C PRO A 432 -2.78 -3.06 13.08
N ALA A 433 -3.78 -3.26 13.95
CA ALA A 433 -4.50 -2.21 14.63
C ALA A 433 -4.07 -2.16 16.12
N PHE A 434 -5.02 -1.95 17.04
CA PHE A 434 -4.78 -1.96 18.47
C PHE A 434 -5.85 -2.84 19.16
N GLY A 435 -5.57 -3.28 20.39
CA GLY A 435 -6.49 -4.06 21.21
C GLY A 435 -6.81 -5.43 20.61
N GLN A 436 -8.12 -5.71 20.40
CA GLN A 436 -8.54 -7.02 19.88
C GLN A 436 -8.08 -7.34 18.45
N PHE A 437 -7.57 -6.35 17.71
CA PHE A 437 -7.07 -6.47 16.33
C PHE A 437 -5.62 -5.98 16.22
N GLY A 438 -4.88 -6.06 17.33
CA GLY A 438 -3.54 -5.54 17.48
C GLY A 438 -2.44 -6.43 16.89
N ALA A 439 -1.24 -6.23 17.41
CA ALA A 439 0.02 -6.77 16.88
C ALA A 439 0.03 -8.28 16.61
N THR A 440 -0.54 -9.06 17.53
CA THR A 440 -0.55 -10.54 17.50
C THR A 440 -1.91 -11.14 17.15
N GLN A 441 -2.86 -10.30 16.79
CA GLN A 441 -4.24 -10.70 16.55
C GLN A 441 -4.59 -10.64 15.06
N THR A 442 -5.74 -11.25 14.69
CA THR A 442 -6.23 -11.30 13.33
C THR A 442 -7.60 -10.64 13.19
N TYR A 443 -7.98 -10.32 11.98
CA TYR A 443 -9.29 -9.73 11.66
C TYR A 443 -10.40 -10.79 11.54
N ALA A 444 -10.12 -12.05 11.86
CA ALA A 444 -11.10 -13.15 11.77
C ALA A 444 -12.35 -12.89 12.62
N ALA A 445 -12.16 -12.34 13.82
CA ALA A 445 -13.24 -12.06 14.79
C ALA A 445 -14.13 -10.87 14.42
N LEU A 446 -13.82 -10.11 13.35
CA LEU A 446 -14.66 -8.99 12.92
C LEU A 446 -16.08 -9.46 12.54
N PRO A 447 -17.13 -8.74 12.94
CA PRO A 447 -18.49 -8.94 12.46
C PRO A 447 -18.58 -8.73 10.92
N THR A 448 -19.65 -9.26 10.32
CA THR A 448 -19.83 -9.27 8.86
C THR A 448 -19.85 -7.88 8.24
N LEU A 449 -20.58 -6.93 8.84
CA LEU A 449 -20.65 -5.54 8.36
C LEU A 449 -19.28 -4.86 8.47
N SER A 450 -18.58 -5.06 9.58
CA SER A 450 -17.23 -4.53 9.80
C SER A 450 -16.22 -5.07 8.76
N LYS A 451 -16.30 -6.35 8.38
CA LYS A 451 -15.49 -6.94 7.29
C LYS A 451 -15.75 -6.27 5.95
N MET A 452 -17.01 -5.95 5.62
CA MET A 452 -17.35 -5.20 4.40
C MET A 452 -16.79 -3.78 4.44
N VAL A 453 -16.87 -3.12 5.58
CA VAL A 453 -16.30 -1.78 5.78
C VAL A 453 -14.78 -1.80 5.65
N VAL A 454 -14.11 -2.81 6.20
CA VAL A 454 -12.65 -3.01 6.04
C VAL A 454 -12.27 -3.16 4.57
N CYS A 455 -13.01 -3.95 3.78
CA CYS A 455 -12.79 -4.06 2.34
C CYS A 455 -12.85 -2.71 1.62
N LEU A 456 -13.84 -1.90 1.95
CA LEU A 456 -13.99 -0.56 1.37
C LEU A 456 -12.88 0.38 1.84
N SER A 457 -12.59 0.42 3.13
CA SER A 457 -11.57 1.31 3.70
C SER A 457 -10.18 1.06 3.11
N MET A 458 -9.78 -0.20 2.92
CA MET A 458 -8.52 -0.57 2.26
C MET A 458 -8.45 -0.09 0.80
N LEU A 459 -9.54 -0.23 0.04
CA LEU A 459 -9.61 0.27 -1.33
C LEU A 459 -9.58 1.80 -1.39
N PHE A 460 -10.29 2.49 -0.47
CA PHE A 460 -10.27 3.95 -0.37
C PHE A 460 -8.90 4.50 0.03
N GLY A 461 -8.21 3.81 0.91
CA GLY A 461 -6.84 4.15 1.32
C GLY A 461 -5.85 4.05 0.16
N ARG A 462 -5.92 2.97 -0.62
CA ARG A 462 -4.97 2.68 -1.70
C ARG A 462 -5.19 3.52 -2.95
N LEU A 463 -6.44 3.71 -3.39
CA LEU A 463 -6.80 4.38 -4.66
C LEU A 463 -6.90 5.91 -4.55
N GLU A 464 -6.44 6.48 -3.45
CA GLU A 464 -6.75 7.85 -3.06
C GLU A 464 -8.28 8.12 -3.09
N SER A 465 -8.86 8.42 -1.95
CA SER A 465 -10.32 8.46 -1.70
C SER A 465 -11.12 9.19 -2.78
N ILE A 466 -10.57 10.26 -3.39
CA ILE A 466 -11.22 11.04 -4.44
C ILE A 466 -11.44 10.21 -5.71
N THR A 467 -10.48 9.39 -6.11
CA THR A 467 -10.55 8.55 -7.31
C THR A 467 -11.72 7.56 -7.22
N LEU A 468 -11.86 6.90 -6.07
CA LEU A 468 -12.93 5.93 -5.87
C LEU A 468 -14.29 6.63 -5.70
N MET A 469 -14.36 7.77 -5.01
CA MET A 469 -15.61 8.53 -4.85
C MET A 469 -16.19 9.01 -6.17
N CYS A 470 -15.35 9.40 -7.14
CA CYS A 470 -15.81 9.85 -8.45
C CYS A 470 -16.70 8.82 -9.15
N ILE A 471 -16.47 7.52 -8.95
CA ILE A 471 -17.25 6.44 -9.59
C ILE A 471 -18.68 6.38 -9.07
N PHE A 472 -18.90 6.72 -7.80
CA PHE A 472 -20.23 6.72 -7.19
C PHE A 472 -21.10 7.93 -7.60
N ILE A 473 -20.49 8.94 -8.26
CA ILE A 473 -21.23 10.13 -8.72
C ILE A 473 -21.91 9.84 -10.07
N PRO A 474 -23.26 9.90 -10.19
CA PRO A 474 -23.97 9.56 -11.43
C PRO A 474 -23.55 10.42 -12.64
N SER A 475 -23.16 11.68 -12.42
CA SER A 475 -22.69 12.57 -13.48
C SER A 475 -21.34 12.15 -14.07
N PHE A 476 -20.54 11.34 -13.33
CA PHE A 476 -19.31 10.78 -13.83
C PHE A 476 -19.51 9.88 -15.06
N TRP A 477 -20.62 9.13 -15.10
CA TRP A 477 -20.94 8.18 -16.16
C TRP A 477 -21.68 8.81 -17.36
N LYS A 478 -22.26 9.99 -17.18
CA LYS A 478 -23.00 10.67 -18.24
C LYS A 478 -22.05 11.24 -19.30
N ARG A 479 -22.42 11.11 -20.58
CA ARG A 479 -21.83 11.85 -21.72
C ARG A 479 -22.25 13.32 -21.62
N SER A 480 -21.61 14.12 -20.77
CA SER A 480 -21.85 15.57 -20.80
C SER A 480 -20.75 16.21 -21.62
N GLY A 481 -21.15 16.89 -22.71
CA GLY A 481 -20.39 18.03 -23.18
C GLY A 481 -20.43 19.10 -22.09
N TRP A 482 -19.30 19.49 -21.60
CA TRP A 482 -19.01 20.77 -20.98
C TRP A 482 -18.19 21.54 -21.98
#